data_1f5465f8a3126feeeb0465d7932394a5
#
_entry.id   1f5465f8a3126feeeb0465d7932394a5
#
_cell.length_a   1.000
_cell.length_b   1.000
_cell.length_c   1.000
_cell.angle_alpha   90.00
_cell.angle_beta   90.00
_cell.angle_gamma   90.00
#
_symmetry.space_group_name_H-M   'P 1'
#
loop_
_entity.id
_entity.type
_entity.pdbx_description
1 polymer ?
#
loop_
_entity_poly.entity_id
_entity_poly.type
_entity_poly.pdbx_seq_one_letter_code
_entity_poly.pdbx_strand_id
1 'polypeptide(L)'
;MLVPNLHQATLLAGEIARAVNPGQFIILRVEEDGERIPLTVSDWDREKGMISLVYLNVGKTTQKLADLTAGAALPSVVGPLGNAMEIDSFGNVLCVGGCYGIASIYPIARALKEKGNKVTVVIEARSSYLLYWQERLKTVADRLVVITRDGSQGLRGHIGNLGKIIAGLPSPVNRIIINGCNYLMMRGTQESQPLNIKTMVSLNTLMIDGTGMCGLCRVTVGSSTKFACVDGPHFDGHEVNWEELAQRRKAYLNEESQPFRSSEAQ
;
A
#
# COMPACT_ATOMS: atom_id res chain seq x y z
N MET A 1 0.38 -16.99 -5.88
CA MET A 1 -0.71 -16.41 -5.04
C MET A 1 -0.29 -16.54 -3.59
N LEU A 2 -0.40 -15.47 -2.79
CA LEU A 2 -0.07 -15.47 -1.34
C LEU A 2 -1.27 -15.94 -0.50
N VAL A 3 -2.40 -15.33 -0.73
CA VAL A 3 -3.72 -15.66 -0.16
C VAL A 3 -4.77 -15.45 -1.24
N PRO A 4 -6.03 -15.86 -1.08
CA PRO A 4 -7.05 -15.73 -2.12
C PRO A 4 -7.09 -14.33 -2.74
N ASN A 5 -7.00 -14.26 -4.07
CA ASN A 5 -6.97 -13.06 -4.91
C ASN A 5 -5.79 -12.09 -4.66
N LEU A 6 -4.83 -12.42 -3.80
CA LEU A 6 -3.64 -11.63 -3.57
C LEU A 6 -2.41 -12.35 -4.13
N HIS A 7 -1.74 -11.72 -5.06
CA HIS A 7 -0.59 -12.27 -5.76
C HIS A 7 0.68 -11.53 -5.40
N GLN A 8 1.81 -12.22 -5.52
CA GLN A 8 3.14 -11.63 -5.51
C GLN A 8 3.80 -11.90 -6.85
N ALA A 9 4.31 -10.87 -7.48
CA ALA A 9 5.21 -10.96 -8.62
C ALA A 9 6.60 -10.46 -8.24
N THR A 10 7.63 -11.10 -8.77
CA THR A 10 9.01 -10.65 -8.66
C THR A 10 9.53 -10.36 -10.06
N LEU A 11 10.02 -9.14 -10.27
CA LEU A 11 10.49 -8.67 -11.57
C LEU A 11 11.99 -8.44 -11.54
N LEU A 12 12.67 -8.83 -12.61
CA LEU A 12 14.04 -8.38 -12.87
C LEU A 12 13.99 -6.96 -13.44
N ALA A 13 14.36 -5.98 -12.62
CA ALA A 13 14.28 -4.55 -12.94
C ALA A 13 15.45 -3.81 -12.25
N GLY A 14 16.68 -4.07 -12.72
CA GLY A 14 17.91 -3.68 -12.05
C GLY A 14 18.04 -2.19 -11.76
N GLU A 15 17.66 -1.32 -12.71
CA GLU A 15 17.70 0.14 -12.53
C GLU A 15 16.74 0.57 -11.40
N ILE A 16 15.53 0.02 -11.41
CA ILE A 16 14.52 0.33 -10.39
C ILE A 16 14.98 -0.20 -9.03
N ALA A 17 15.48 -1.45 -8.97
CA ALA A 17 15.95 -2.06 -7.72
C ALA A 17 17.08 -1.27 -7.05
N ARG A 18 17.97 -0.65 -7.83
CA ARG A 18 19.06 0.20 -7.33
C ARG A 18 18.57 1.53 -6.78
N ALA A 19 17.53 2.12 -7.40
CA ALA A 19 17.07 3.48 -7.11
C ALA A 19 15.89 3.55 -6.13
N VAL A 20 15.10 2.48 -5.98
CA VAL A 20 13.87 2.48 -5.21
C VAL A 20 14.12 2.68 -3.71
N ASN A 21 13.23 3.47 -3.10
CA ASN A 21 13.17 3.74 -1.68
C ASN A 21 11.79 3.35 -1.10
N PRO A 22 11.67 3.22 0.25
CA PRO A 22 10.41 2.82 0.89
C PRO A 22 9.23 3.70 0.50
N GLY A 23 8.13 3.08 0.13
CA GLY A 23 6.87 3.74 -0.20
C GLY A 23 6.71 4.14 -1.66
N GLN A 24 7.76 4.05 -2.49
CA GLN A 24 7.68 4.32 -3.91
C GLN A 24 6.97 3.20 -4.67
N PHE A 25 6.48 3.51 -5.86
CA PHE A 25 5.73 2.62 -6.72
C PHE A 25 6.31 2.60 -8.14
N ILE A 26 5.82 1.69 -8.94
CA ILE A 26 6.07 1.63 -10.38
C ILE A 26 4.74 1.71 -11.13
N ILE A 27 4.80 2.04 -12.42
CA ILE A 27 3.71 1.82 -13.35
C ILE A 27 4.14 0.75 -14.34
N LEU A 28 3.31 -0.25 -14.54
CA LEU A 28 3.55 -1.31 -15.52
C LEU A 28 2.41 -1.46 -16.51
N ARG A 29 2.72 -2.07 -17.66
CA ARG A 29 1.77 -2.61 -18.63
C ARG A 29 2.06 -4.09 -18.83
N VAL A 30 1.01 -4.86 -19.02
CA VAL A 30 1.13 -6.31 -19.26
C VAL A 30 1.16 -6.61 -20.77
N GLU A 31 0.56 -5.75 -21.58
CA GLU A 31 0.50 -5.82 -23.04
C GLU A 31 0.88 -4.46 -23.64
N GLU A 32 1.31 -4.43 -24.92
CA GLU A 32 1.73 -3.20 -25.60
C GLU A 32 0.67 -2.10 -25.58
N ASP A 33 -0.59 -2.45 -25.86
CA ASP A 33 -1.73 -1.55 -25.84
C ASP A 33 -2.55 -1.66 -24.54
N GLY A 34 -1.96 -2.28 -23.50
CA GLY A 34 -2.62 -2.53 -22.23
C GLY A 34 -2.71 -1.30 -21.33
N GLU A 35 -3.59 -1.39 -20.36
CA GLU A 35 -3.73 -0.38 -19.31
C GLU A 35 -2.43 -0.25 -18.49
N ARG A 36 -2.18 0.97 -18.03
CA ARG A 36 -1.12 1.30 -17.09
C ARG A 36 -1.65 1.18 -15.67
N ILE A 37 -1.02 0.37 -14.86
CA ILE A 37 -1.42 0.20 -13.46
C ILE A 37 -0.28 0.55 -12.50
N PRO A 38 -0.55 1.35 -11.45
CA PRO A 38 0.42 1.64 -10.40
C PRO A 38 0.47 0.49 -9.40
N LEU A 39 1.68 0.03 -9.07
CA LEU A 39 1.90 -0.98 -8.03
C LEU A 39 3.04 -0.55 -7.12
N THR A 40 2.79 -0.56 -5.81
CA THR A 40 3.81 -0.24 -4.81
C THR A 40 4.90 -1.31 -4.78
N VAL A 41 6.17 -0.88 -4.74
CA VAL A 41 7.28 -1.81 -4.53
C VAL A 41 7.30 -2.26 -3.08
N SER A 42 7.02 -3.54 -2.87
CA SER A 42 6.88 -4.15 -1.55
C SER A 42 8.21 -4.66 -0.97
N ASP A 43 9.17 -4.92 -1.82
CA ASP A 43 10.54 -5.27 -1.46
C ASP A 43 11.47 -5.21 -2.67
N TRP A 44 12.79 -5.22 -2.43
CA TRP A 44 13.80 -5.25 -3.49
C TRP A 44 15.11 -5.88 -3.04
N ASP A 45 15.83 -6.43 -4.00
CA ASP A 45 17.20 -6.94 -3.86
C ASP A 45 18.09 -6.17 -4.86
N ARG A 46 18.93 -5.27 -4.35
CA ARG A 46 19.80 -4.44 -5.19
C ARG A 46 20.88 -5.22 -5.91
N GLU A 47 21.40 -6.28 -5.29
CA GLU A 47 22.46 -7.12 -5.84
C GLU A 47 21.93 -7.97 -7.00
N LYS A 48 20.75 -8.58 -6.80
CA LYS A 48 20.10 -9.38 -7.84
C LYS A 48 19.32 -8.55 -8.86
N GLY A 49 19.14 -7.23 -8.61
CA GLY A 49 18.36 -6.36 -9.48
C GLY A 49 16.88 -6.70 -9.52
N MET A 50 16.31 -7.18 -8.42
CA MET A 50 14.95 -7.67 -8.36
C MET A 50 14.07 -6.77 -7.51
N ILE A 51 12.82 -6.59 -7.94
CA ILE A 51 11.76 -5.93 -7.15
C ILE A 51 10.59 -6.88 -6.94
N SER A 52 9.92 -6.78 -5.80
CA SER A 52 8.72 -7.55 -5.48
C SER A 52 7.50 -6.63 -5.40
N LEU A 53 6.41 -7.07 -6.00
CA LEU A 53 5.12 -6.40 -6.03
C LEU A 53 4.08 -7.31 -5.38
N VAL A 54 3.18 -6.75 -4.58
CA VAL A 54 2.02 -7.48 -4.06
C VAL A 54 0.76 -6.74 -4.47
N TYR A 55 -0.16 -7.43 -5.13
CA TYR A 55 -1.35 -6.84 -5.74
C TYR A 55 -2.57 -7.75 -5.62
N LEU A 56 -3.75 -7.12 -5.63
CA LEU A 56 -5.03 -7.82 -5.72
C LEU A 56 -5.36 -8.11 -7.19
N ASN A 57 -5.81 -9.31 -7.44
CA ASN A 57 -6.39 -9.69 -8.72
C ASN A 57 -7.88 -9.31 -8.72
N VAL A 58 -8.18 -8.08 -9.16
CA VAL A 58 -9.52 -7.48 -9.10
C VAL A 58 -9.97 -6.85 -10.41
N GLY A 59 -9.16 -6.95 -11.47
CA GLY A 59 -9.46 -6.35 -12.75
C GLY A 59 -8.76 -7.09 -13.90
N LYS A 60 -9.11 -6.75 -15.14
CA LYS A 60 -8.59 -7.38 -16.36
C LYS A 60 -7.05 -7.40 -16.42
N THR A 61 -6.42 -6.27 -16.12
CA THR A 61 -4.96 -6.13 -16.17
C THR A 61 -4.26 -6.93 -15.08
N THR A 62 -4.80 -6.93 -13.86
CA THR A 62 -4.26 -7.72 -12.75
C THR A 62 -4.47 -9.22 -12.93
N GLN A 63 -5.56 -9.64 -13.63
CA GLN A 63 -5.74 -11.03 -14.03
C GLN A 63 -4.67 -11.44 -15.03
N LYS A 64 -4.46 -10.67 -16.10
CA LYS A 64 -3.42 -10.96 -17.10
C LYS A 64 -2.04 -11.04 -16.45
N LEU A 65 -1.75 -10.15 -15.50
CA LEU A 65 -0.50 -10.18 -14.73
C LEU A 65 -0.37 -11.47 -13.90
N ALA A 66 -1.48 -11.94 -13.32
CA ALA A 66 -1.51 -13.17 -12.52
C ALA A 66 -1.35 -14.45 -13.38
N ASP A 67 -1.74 -14.39 -14.65
CA ASP A 67 -1.66 -15.49 -15.59
C ASP A 67 -0.26 -15.64 -16.25
N LEU A 68 0.61 -14.64 -16.08
CA LEU A 68 1.97 -14.71 -16.59
C LEU A 68 2.78 -15.81 -15.91
N THR A 69 3.55 -16.52 -16.69
CA THR A 69 4.50 -17.52 -16.21
C THR A 69 5.87 -16.92 -15.93
N ALA A 70 6.67 -17.59 -15.11
CA ALA A 70 8.05 -17.17 -14.85
C ALA A 70 8.85 -17.11 -16.15
N GLY A 71 9.61 -16.03 -16.34
CA GLY A 71 10.37 -15.77 -17.56
C GLY A 71 9.63 -14.91 -18.59
N ALA A 72 8.33 -14.64 -18.41
CA ALA A 72 7.59 -13.72 -19.27
C ALA A 72 8.15 -12.29 -19.15
N ALA A 73 8.16 -11.55 -20.25
CA ALA A 73 8.57 -10.16 -20.29
C ALA A 73 7.35 -9.24 -20.24
N LEU A 74 7.48 -8.13 -19.52
CA LEU A 74 6.52 -7.04 -19.54
C LEU A 74 6.96 -5.97 -20.54
N PRO A 75 6.08 -5.45 -21.41
CA PRO A 75 6.46 -4.46 -22.42
C PRO A 75 6.85 -3.11 -21.80
N SER A 76 6.37 -2.80 -20.60
CA SER A 76 6.72 -1.55 -19.94
C SER A 76 6.67 -1.67 -18.42
N VAL A 77 7.77 -1.23 -17.77
CA VAL A 77 7.85 -1.03 -16.32
C VAL A 77 8.60 0.28 -16.09
N VAL A 78 7.92 1.27 -15.53
CA VAL A 78 8.45 2.62 -15.30
C VAL A 78 8.52 2.91 -13.82
N GLY A 79 9.65 3.38 -13.33
CA GLY A 79 9.87 3.72 -11.92
C GLY A 79 11.36 3.83 -11.54
N PRO A 80 11.66 4.05 -10.25
CA PRO A 80 10.69 4.28 -9.18
C PRO A 80 9.98 5.62 -9.35
N LEU A 81 8.70 5.68 -8.98
CA LEU A 81 7.84 6.85 -9.06
C LEU A 81 7.34 7.25 -7.67
N GLY A 82 6.89 8.49 -7.56
CA GLY A 82 6.44 9.08 -6.31
C GLY A 82 7.59 9.41 -5.36
N ASN A 83 7.27 10.20 -4.33
CA ASN A 83 8.20 10.51 -3.27
C ASN A 83 8.36 9.32 -2.33
N ALA A 84 9.57 9.09 -1.85
CA ALA A 84 9.81 8.10 -0.80
C ALA A 84 9.13 8.53 0.51
N MET A 85 8.75 7.57 1.35
CA MET A 85 8.32 7.84 2.71
C MET A 85 9.44 8.52 3.50
N GLU A 86 9.10 9.54 4.24
CA GLU A 86 10.02 10.17 5.19
C GLU A 86 10.45 9.15 6.26
N ILE A 87 11.74 8.84 6.32
CA ILE A 87 12.32 7.93 7.30
C ILE A 87 13.30 8.72 8.18
N ASP A 88 12.93 8.93 9.42
CA ASP A 88 13.77 9.62 10.41
C ASP A 88 13.61 8.98 11.80
N SER A 89 14.36 9.49 12.78
CA SER A 89 14.30 9.05 14.17
C SER A 89 13.10 9.71 14.88
N PHE A 90 11.93 9.11 14.72
CA PHE A 90 10.68 9.58 15.32
C PHE A 90 10.44 9.05 16.74
N GLY A 91 11.17 8.00 17.15
CA GLY A 91 10.95 7.29 18.41
C GLY A 91 10.04 6.08 18.28
N ASN A 92 8.84 6.11 18.87
CA ASN A 92 7.88 4.99 18.76
C ASN A 92 6.97 5.20 17.55
N VAL A 93 7.08 4.32 16.57
CA VAL A 93 6.31 4.40 15.32
C VAL A 93 5.33 3.23 15.23
N LEU A 94 4.09 3.53 14.85
CA LEU A 94 3.04 2.57 14.58
C LEU A 94 2.81 2.47 13.08
N CYS A 95 3.14 1.31 12.50
CA CYS A 95 2.93 1.00 11.10
C CYS A 95 1.69 0.11 10.96
N VAL A 96 0.71 0.53 10.17
CA VAL A 96 -0.56 -0.20 9.97
C VAL A 96 -0.67 -0.66 8.53
N GLY A 97 -0.93 -1.94 8.32
CA GLY A 97 -1.15 -2.53 7.00
C GLY A 97 -2.44 -3.35 6.92
N GLY A 98 -3.22 -3.15 5.87
CA GLY A 98 -4.40 -3.98 5.59
C GLY A 98 -4.44 -4.44 4.14
N CYS A 99 -4.85 -5.68 3.90
CA CYS A 99 -4.90 -6.27 2.57
C CYS A 99 -3.51 -6.17 1.87
N TYR A 100 -3.41 -5.62 0.64
CA TYR A 100 -2.12 -5.36 -0.04
C TYR A 100 -1.21 -4.39 0.74
N GLY A 101 -1.76 -3.57 1.62
CA GLY A 101 -1.02 -2.67 2.49
C GLY A 101 -0.11 -3.39 3.50
N ILE A 102 -0.38 -4.65 3.81
CA ILE A 102 0.50 -5.49 4.65
C ILE A 102 1.89 -5.61 4.02
N ALA A 103 1.95 -5.77 2.69
CA ALA A 103 3.22 -5.85 1.97
C ALA A 103 3.87 -4.47 1.77
N SER A 104 3.09 -3.44 1.47
CA SER A 104 3.63 -2.10 1.23
C SER A 104 4.16 -1.42 2.49
N ILE A 105 3.68 -1.82 3.69
CA ILE A 105 4.21 -1.30 4.97
C ILE A 105 5.55 -1.95 5.36
N TYR A 106 5.88 -3.13 4.81
CA TYR A 106 7.09 -3.87 5.17
C TYR A 106 8.39 -3.08 4.92
N PRO A 107 8.67 -2.53 3.72
CA PRO A 107 9.90 -1.78 3.48
C PRO A 107 9.98 -0.50 4.31
N ILE A 108 8.85 0.12 4.64
CA ILE A 108 8.79 1.30 5.50
C ILE A 108 9.16 0.92 6.94
N ALA A 109 8.56 -0.16 7.47
CA ALA A 109 8.85 -0.66 8.82
C ALA A 109 10.33 -1.06 8.95
N ARG A 110 10.89 -1.72 7.92
CA ARG A 110 12.30 -2.09 7.85
C ARG A 110 13.20 -0.85 7.95
N ALA A 111 12.98 0.14 7.10
CA ALA A 111 13.81 1.35 7.09
C ALA A 111 13.69 2.16 8.39
N LEU A 112 12.50 2.23 8.98
CA LEU A 112 12.30 2.87 10.28
C LEU A 112 13.04 2.13 11.40
N LYS A 113 13.02 0.79 11.38
CA LYS A 113 13.76 -0.05 12.34
C LYS A 113 15.27 0.15 12.19
N GLU A 114 15.78 0.14 10.97
CA GLU A 114 17.19 0.39 10.65
C GLU A 114 17.63 1.80 11.10
N LYS A 115 16.72 2.79 11.07
CA LYS A 115 16.96 4.16 11.56
C LYS A 115 16.93 4.27 13.09
N GLY A 116 16.66 3.18 13.82
CA GLY A 116 16.67 3.13 15.28
C GLY A 116 15.32 3.42 15.95
N ASN A 117 14.22 3.45 15.20
CA ASN A 117 12.90 3.58 15.78
C ASN A 117 12.46 2.29 16.48
N LYS A 118 11.59 2.44 17.48
CA LYS A 118 10.82 1.33 18.04
C LYS A 118 9.55 1.17 17.20
N VAL A 119 9.49 0.08 16.44
CA VAL A 119 8.45 -0.15 15.44
C VAL A 119 7.41 -1.15 15.96
N THR A 120 6.17 -0.72 16.06
CA THR A 120 5.01 -1.62 16.22
C THR A 120 4.30 -1.74 14.88
N VAL A 121 4.10 -2.96 14.40
CA VAL A 121 3.31 -3.21 13.19
C VAL A 121 1.95 -3.75 13.58
N VAL A 122 0.90 -3.17 13.03
CA VAL A 122 -0.49 -3.66 13.12
C VAL A 122 -0.91 -4.14 11.75
N ILE A 123 -1.38 -5.38 11.65
CA ILE A 123 -1.95 -5.90 10.40
C ILE A 123 -3.41 -6.25 10.59
N GLU A 124 -4.22 -5.87 9.59
CA GLU A 124 -5.66 -6.14 9.60
C GLU A 124 -6.09 -6.97 8.39
N ALA A 125 -6.92 -7.98 8.66
CA ALA A 125 -7.63 -8.73 7.63
C ALA A 125 -9.07 -9.05 8.08
N ARG A 126 -9.89 -9.52 7.13
CA ARG A 126 -11.25 -10.00 7.46
C ARG A 126 -11.18 -11.28 8.29
N SER A 127 -10.24 -12.17 7.97
CA SER A 127 -10.03 -13.46 8.61
C SER A 127 -8.56 -13.86 8.54
N SER A 128 -8.15 -14.79 9.40
CA SER A 128 -6.76 -15.26 9.51
C SER A 128 -6.20 -15.85 8.21
N TYR A 129 -7.02 -16.50 7.39
CA TYR A 129 -6.58 -17.07 6.11
C TYR A 129 -6.21 -16.01 5.04
N LEU A 130 -6.50 -14.74 5.30
CA LEU A 130 -6.11 -13.60 4.46
C LEU A 130 -4.85 -12.89 4.96
N LEU A 131 -4.28 -13.32 6.07
CA LEU A 131 -3.04 -12.79 6.61
C LEU A 131 -1.84 -13.46 5.94
N TYR A 132 -0.83 -12.66 5.65
CA TYR A 132 0.42 -13.14 5.08
C TYR A 132 1.61 -12.33 5.60
N TRP A 133 2.82 -12.78 5.36
CA TRP A 133 4.08 -12.16 5.78
C TRP A 133 4.22 -11.89 7.28
N GLN A 134 3.46 -12.56 8.13
CA GLN A 134 3.54 -12.34 9.58
C GLN A 134 4.95 -12.56 10.11
N GLU A 135 5.59 -13.67 9.76
CA GLU A 135 6.97 -13.96 10.19
C GLU A 135 7.96 -12.94 9.62
N ARG A 136 7.77 -12.54 8.38
CA ARG A 136 8.58 -11.52 7.75
C ARG A 136 8.45 -10.15 8.44
N LEU A 137 7.25 -9.76 8.82
CA LEU A 137 7.01 -8.51 9.55
C LEU A 137 7.62 -8.56 10.97
N LYS A 138 7.64 -9.71 11.63
CA LYS A 138 8.31 -9.88 12.92
C LYS A 138 9.82 -9.60 12.87
N THR A 139 10.48 -9.78 11.72
CA THR A 139 11.92 -9.48 11.61
C THR A 139 12.23 -7.99 11.59
N VAL A 140 11.26 -7.15 11.26
CA VAL A 140 11.41 -5.69 11.11
C VAL A 140 10.59 -4.90 12.14
N ALA A 141 9.89 -5.56 13.04
CA ALA A 141 9.08 -4.95 14.08
C ALA A 141 9.50 -5.42 15.47
N ASP A 142 9.44 -4.51 16.46
CA ASP A 142 9.58 -4.86 17.88
C ASP A 142 8.31 -5.55 18.41
N ARG A 143 7.18 -5.26 17.79
CA ARG A 143 5.88 -5.83 18.13
C ARG A 143 5.02 -5.96 16.88
N LEU A 144 4.39 -7.13 16.71
CA LEU A 144 3.36 -7.38 15.71
C LEU A 144 2.00 -7.54 16.42
N VAL A 145 1.02 -6.75 16.03
CA VAL A 145 -0.37 -6.84 16.47
C VAL A 145 -1.21 -7.29 15.29
N VAL A 146 -1.99 -8.33 15.48
CA VAL A 146 -2.88 -8.89 14.47
C VAL A 146 -4.33 -8.56 14.82
N ILE A 147 -5.09 -8.10 13.85
CA ILE A 147 -6.53 -7.85 13.95
C ILE A 147 -7.24 -8.69 12.89
N THR A 148 -8.25 -9.45 13.29
CA THR A 148 -9.18 -10.08 12.36
C THR A 148 -10.61 -9.70 12.69
N ARG A 149 -11.41 -9.41 11.65
CA ARG A 149 -12.80 -8.96 11.89
C ARG A 149 -13.66 -10.04 12.50
N ASP A 150 -13.41 -11.29 12.12
CA ASP A 150 -14.11 -12.46 12.64
C ASP A 150 -13.54 -12.99 13.97
N GLY A 151 -12.36 -12.51 14.40
CA GLY A 151 -11.67 -12.95 15.60
C GLY A 151 -10.93 -14.30 15.44
N SER A 152 -10.71 -14.76 14.22
CA SER A 152 -10.01 -16.02 13.93
C SER A 152 -8.53 -16.00 14.30
N GLN A 153 -7.92 -14.79 14.44
CA GLN A 153 -6.56 -14.62 14.96
C GLN A 153 -6.39 -13.21 15.56
N GLY A 154 -5.66 -13.12 16.67
CA GLY A 154 -5.32 -11.86 17.33
C GLY A 154 -6.52 -11.16 17.95
N LEU A 155 -6.58 -9.84 17.81
CA LEU A 155 -7.68 -9.03 18.31
C LEU A 155 -8.88 -9.11 17.36
N ARG A 156 -10.06 -9.32 17.90
CA ARG A 156 -11.30 -9.23 17.11
C ARG A 156 -11.68 -7.77 16.87
N GLY A 157 -11.91 -7.39 15.61
CA GLY A 157 -12.33 -6.05 15.25
C GLY A 157 -11.75 -5.54 13.95
N HIS A 158 -11.58 -4.23 13.86
CA HIS A 158 -11.04 -3.53 12.67
C HIS A 158 -10.27 -2.28 13.11
N ILE A 159 -9.70 -1.55 12.15
CA ILE A 159 -8.89 -0.35 12.38
C ILE A 159 -9.61 0.74 13.21
N GLY A 160 -10.93 0.77 13.26
CA GLY A 160 -11.70 1.63 14.16
C GLY A 160 -11.46 1.36 15.66
N ASN A 161 -10.67 0.35 16.00
CA ASN A 161 -10.16 0.10 17.35
C ASN A 161 -8.74 0.66 17.57
N LEU A 162 -8.18 1.42 16.61
CA LEU A 162 -6.80 1.90 16.66
C LEU A 162 -6.50 2.68 17.93
N GLY A 163 -7.41 3.56 18.35
CA GLY A 163 -7.27 4.32 19.60
C GLY A 163 -7.10 3.42 20.83
N LYS A 164 -7.88 2.33 20.92
CA LYS A 164 -7.75 1.33 22.01
C LYS A 164 -6.42 0.57 21.94
N ILE A 165 -5.96 0.25 20.72
CA ILE A 165 -4.68 -0.42 20.52
C ILE A 165 -3.54 0.48 20.96
N ILE A 166 -3.56 1.75 20.56
CA ILE A 166 -2.56 2.75 20.96
C ILE A 166 -2.53 2.90 22.48
N ALA A 167 -3.69 3.01 23.13
CA ALA A 167 -3.79 3.11 24.58
C ALA A 167 -3.24 1.87 25.33
N GLY A 168 -3.25 0.70 24.70
CA GLY A 168 -2.70 -0.54 25.23
C GLY A 168 -1.21 -0.75 24.94
N LEU A 169 -0.53 0.17 24.24
CA LEU A 169 0.91 0.08 23.97
C LEU A 169 1.71 0.51 25.19
N PRO A 170 2.90 -0.07 25.39
CA PRO A 170 3.73 0.21 26.58
C PRO A 170 4.39 1.61 26.58
N SER A 171 4.36 2.28 25.43
CA SER A 171 4.99 3.62 25.26
C SER A 171 4.14 4.47 24.32
N PRO A 172 4.13 5.80 24.51
CA PRO A 172 3.43 6.71 23.61
C PRO A 172 3.89 6.59 22.17
N VAL A 173 2.95 6.66 21.23
CA VAL A 173 3.22 6.64 19.78
C VAL A 173 3.51 8.07 19.31
N ASN A 174 4.61 8.25 18.58
CA ASN A 174 5.04 9.55 18.06
C ASN A 174 4.64 9.76 16.59
N ARG A 175 4.48 8.68 15.84
CA ARG A 175 4.15 8.71 14.42
C ARG A 175 3.31 7.49 14.05
N ILE A 176 2.31 7.68 13.20
CA ILE A 176 1.52 6.59 12.62
C ILE A 176 1.70 6.62 11.11
N ILE A 177 1.83 5.44 10.49
CA ILE A 177 1.89 5.26 9.05
C ILE A 177 0.88 4.17 8.67
N ILE A 178 -0.03 4.47 7.75
CA ILE A 178 -1.11 3.55 7.38
C ILE A 178 -1.10 3.31 5.88
N ASN A 179 -1.00 2.05 5.48
CA ASN A 179 -1.07 1.61 4.09
C ASN A 179 -2.19 0.58 3.91
N GLY A 180 -2.96 0.73 2.84
CA GLY A 180 -4.05 -0.19 2.51
C GLY A 180 -5.13 0.45 1.66
N CYS A 181 -6.35 -0.03 1.74
CA CYS A 181 -7.45 0.60 1.03
C CYS A 181 -7.80 1.98 1.63
N ASN A 182 -8.39 2.87 0.83
CA ASN A 182 -8.73 4.23 1.26
C ASN A 182 -9.60 4.24 2.50
N TYR A 183 -10.53 3.27 2.65
CA TYR A 183 -11.37 3.16 3.84
C TYR A 183 -10.55 2.88 5.11
N LEU A 184 -9.58 1.96 5.06
CA LEU A 184 -8.71 1.67 6.19
C LEU A 184 -7.90 2.89 6.59
N MET A 185 -7.31 3.59 5.62
CA MET A 185 -6.52 4.79 5.86
C MET A 185 -7.36 5.91 6.46
N MET A 186 -8.53 6.19 5.88
CA MET A 186 -9.49 7.17 6.39
C MET A 186 -9.90 6.87 7.84
N ARG A 187 -10.32 5.62 8.11
CA ARG A 187 -10.74 5.23 9.46
C ARG A 187 -9.61 5.31 10.47
N GLY A 188 -8.40 4.84 10.10
CA GLY A 188 -7.23 4.95 10.98
C GLY A 188 -6.83 6.40 11.27
N THR A 189 -6.97 7.28 10.29
CA THR A 189 -6.76 8.74 10.45
C THR A 189 -7.78 9.35 11.41
N GLN A 190 -9.06 9.00 11.28
CA GLN A 190 -10.11 9.46 12.20
C GLN A 190 -9.85 9.01 13.64
N GLU A 191 -9.33 7.80 13.84
CA GLU A 191 -8.99 7.27 15.17
C GLU A 191 -7.75 7.95 15.79
N SER A 192 -6.81 8.39 14.97
CA SER A 192 -5.58 9.06 15.43
C SER A 192 -5.75 10.57 15.66
N GLN A 193 -6.73 11.20 15.02
CA GLN A 193 -6.95 12.65 15.10
C GLN A 193 -7.19 13.16 16.53
N PRO A 194 -8.05 12.54 17.36
CA PRO A 194 -8.26 12.96 18.73
C PRO A 194 -7.00 12.83 19.64
N LEU A 195 -6.06 11.97 19.21
CA LEU A 195 -4.81 11.71 19.91
C LEU A 195 -3.71 12.70 19.52
N ASN A 196 -3.96 13.55 18.51
CA ASN A 196 -3.01 14.52 17.95
C ASN A 196 -1.67 13.87 17.53
N ILE A 197 -1.73 12.65 16.97
CA ILE A 197 -0.54 11.93 16.49
C ILE A 197 -0.46 12.09 14.98
N LYS A 198 0.63 12.66 14.47
CA LYS A 198 0.86 12.81 13.02
C LYS A 198 0.74 11.46 12.31
N THR A 199 -0.19 11.39 11.36
CA THR A 199 -0.58 10.15 10.68
C THR A 199 -0.36 10.26 9.18
N MET A 200 0.64 9.56 8.67
CA MET A 200 0.93 9.49 7.25
C MET A 200 0.15 8.35 6.58
N VAL A 201 -0.40 8.64 5.42
CA VAL A 201 -1.15 7.66 4.61
C VAL A 201 -0.58 7.60 3.20
N SER A 202 -0.58 6.43 2.57
CA SER A 202 -0.18 6.24 1.16
C SER A 202 -1.41 6.16 0.29
N LEU A 203 -1.80 7.27 -0.32
CA LEU A 203 -3.07 7.37 -1.04
C LEU A 203 -3.12 6.46 -2.28
N ASN A 204 -4.24 5.76 -2.39
CA ASN A 204 -4.57 4.92 -3.52
C ASN A 204 -5.53 5.68 -4.46
N THR A 205 -4.96 6.52 -5.32
CA THR A 205 -5.68 7.27 -6.36
C THR A 205 -5.68 6.53 -7.69
N LEU A 206 -6.55 6.92 -8.63
CA LEU A 206 -6.42 6.52 -10.02
C LEU A 206 -5.15 7.16 -10.61
N MET A 207 -4.31 6.37 -11.26
CA MET A 207 -3.08 6.82 -11.90
C MET A 207 -2.92 6.15 -13.26
N ILE A 208 -2.48 6.92 -14.27
CA ILE A 208 -2.21 6.42 -15.62
C ILE A 208 -0.75 6.66 -16.00
N ASP A 209 -0.29 7.93 -15.98
CA ASP A 209 1.06 8.26 -16.44
C ASP A 209 2.12 8.23 -15.31
N GLY A 210 1.75 8.63 -14.08
CA GLY A 210 2.63 8.65 -12.92
C GLY A 210 3.64 9.79 -12.87
N THR A 211 3.59 10.75 -13.81
CA THR A 211 4.55 11.85 -13.97
C THR A 211 3.97 13.24 -13.72
N GLY A 212 2.68 13.30 -13.31
CA GLY A 212 1.97 14.56 -13.04
C GLY A 212 1.32 15.23 -14.25
N MET A 213 1.43 14.66 -15.45
CA MET A 213 0.94 15.28 -16.66
C MET A 213 -0.59 15.14 -16.84
N CYS A 214 -1.15 13.96 -16.60
CA CYS A 214 -2.57 13.69 -16.88
C CYS A 214 -3.53 14.26 -15.83
N GLY A 215 -3.07 14.62 -14.64
CA GLY A 215 -3.87 15.19 -13.56
C GLY A 215 -4.93 14.26 -12.94
N LEU A 216 -4.96 12.98 -13.34
CA LEU A 216 -5.98 12.03 -12.87
C LEU A 216 -5.86 11.74 -11.37
N CYS A 217 -4.64 11.69 -10.85
CA CYS A 217 -4.34 11.38 -9.45
C CYS A 217 -4.47 12.57 -8.49
N ARG A 218 -5.10 13.67 -8.91
CA ARG A 218 -5.26 14.85 -8.06
C ARG A 218 -6.12 14.55 -6.84
N VAL A 219 -5.76 15.17 -5.74
CA VAL A 219 -6.42 15.08 -4.44
C VAL A 219 -6.22 16.40 -3.70
N THR A 220 -7.22 16.85 -2.95
CA THR A 220 -7.08 18.01 -2.07
C THR A 220 -6.46 17.58 -0.75
N VAL A 221 -5.35 18.23 -0.37
CA VAL A 221 -4.65 18.05 0.90
C VAL A 221 -4.48 19.43 1.54
N GLY A 222 -5.07 19.64 2.71
CA GLY A 222 -5.21 20.97 3.30
C GLY A 222 -6.03 21.88 2.38
N SER A 223 -5.45 23.02 2.02
CA SER A 223 -6.04 24.00 1.11
C SER A 223 -5.56 23.88 -0.34
N SER A 224 -4.76 22.85 -0.67
CA SER A 224 -4.06 22.76 -1.95
C SER A 224 -4.43 21.49 -2.73
N THR A 225 -4.54 21.61 -4.06
CA THR A 225 -4.60 20.46 -4.94
C THR A 225 -3.21 19.88 -5.12
N LYS A 226 -3.07 18.57 -4.89
CA LYS A 226 -1.85 17.79 -5.03
C LYS A 226 -2.02 16.70 -6.08
N PHE A 227 -0.93 16.26 -6.69
CA PHE A 227 -0.90 15.10 -7.58
C PHE A 227 -0.20 13.95 -6.86
N ALA A 228 -0.96 12.91 -6.50
CA ALA A 228 -0.44 11.82 -5.68
C ALA A 228 0.78 11.10 -6.31
N CYS A 229 0.93 11.16 -7.63
CA CYS A 229 2.06 10.53 -8.33
C CYS A 229 3.39 11.32 -8.23
N VAL A 230 3.35 12.64 -7.99
CA VAL A 230 4.56 13.49 -7.94
C VAL A 230 4.70 14.26 -6.63
N ASP A 231 3.60 14.68 -5.99
CA ASP A 231 3.63 15.31 -4.67
C ASP A 231 3.56 14.28 -3.53
N GLY A 232 3.05 13.07 -3.82
CA GLY A 232 2.84 11.97 -2.91
C GLY A 232 3.63 10.71 -3.31
N PRO A 233 3.11 9.51 -3.04
CA PRO A 233 1.74 9.19 -2.61
C PRO A 233 1.46 9.39 -1.11
N HIS A 234 2.44 9.84 -0.34
CA HIS A 234 2.37 9.96 1.11
C HIS A 234 1.93 11.36 1.53
N PHE A 235 0.86 11.44 2.30
CA PHE A 235 0.32 12.69 2.82
C PHE A 235 -0.06 12.56 4.29
N ASP A 236 -0.17 13.70 4.99
CA ASP A 236 -0.80 13.72 6.29
C ASP A 236 -2.29 13.39 6.14
N GLY A 237 -2.71 12.28 6.71
CA GLY A 237 -4.08 11.80 6.59
C GLY A 237 -5.12 12.75 7.17
N HIS A 238 -4.74 13.58 8.16
CA HIS A 238 -5.62 14.59 8.77
C HIS A 238 -5.94 15.76 7.81
N GLU A 239 -5.10 15.98 6.79
CA GLU A 239 -5.27 17.05 5.80
C GLU A 239 -5.96 16.57 4.52
N VAL A 240 -6.10 15.25 4.30
CA VAL A 240 -6.70 14.68 3.09
C VAL A 240 -8.20 14.92 3.05
N ASN A 241 -8.71 15.44 1.93
CA ASN A 241 -10.14 15.45 1.63
C ASN A 241 -10.60 14.05 1.22
N TRP A 242 -10.96 13.24 2.20
CA TRP A 242 -11.37 11.84 2.01
C TRP A 242 -12.67 11.68 1.21
N GLU A 243 -13.59 12.65 1.33
CA GLU A 243 -14.86 12.63 0.58
C GLU A 243 -14.61 12.83 -0.92
N GLU A 244 -13.84 13.86 -1.29
CA GLU A 244 -13.44 14.08 -2.68
C GLU A 244 -12.71 12.86 -3.25
N LEU A 245 -11.74 12.32 -2.50
CA LEU A 245 -10.98 11.14 -2.92
C LEU A 245 -11.91 9.94 -3.17
N ALA A 246 -12.89 9.71 -2.28
CA ALA A 246 -13.85 8.62 -2.44
C ALA A 246 -14.75 8.81 -3.66
N GLN A 247 -15.21 10.05 -3.95
CA GLN A 247 -16.00 10.36 -5.14
C GLN A 247 -15.19 10.15 -6.42
N ARG A 248 -13.94 10.63 -6.44
CA ARG A 248 -13.07 10.47 -7.62
C ARG A 248 -12.76 9.00 -7.92
N ARG A 249 -12.59 8.17 -6.90
CA ARG A 249 -12.40 6.72 -7.07
C ARG A 249 -13.59 6.00 -7.69
N LYS A 250 -14.76 6.60 -7.68
CA LYS A 250 -15.97 6.03 -8.30
C LYS A 250 -16.11 6.36 -9.79
N ALA A 251 -15.22 7.20 -10.35
CA ALA A 251 -15.36 7.70 -11.72
C ALA A 251 -15.43 6.59 -12.79
N TYR A 252 -14.82 5.44 -12.54
CA TYR A 252 -14.79 4.29 -13.46
C TYR A 252 -15.35 3.01 -12.82
N LEU A 253 -16.19 3.15 -11.79
CA LEU A 253 -16.70 2.00 -11.04
C LEU A 253 -17.54 1.06 -11.92
N ASN A 254 -18.27 1.59 -12.89
CA ASN A 254 -19.09 0.80 -13.82
C ASN A 254 -18.21 -0.05 -14.73
N GLU A 255 -17.10 0.49 -15.21
CA GLU A 255 -16.12 -0.20 -16.05
C GLU A 255 -15.35 -1.24 -15.24
N GLU A 256 -14.93 -0.89 -14.02
CA GLU A 256 -14.22 -1.77 -13.10
C GLU A 256 -15.09 -2.93 -12.58
N SER A 257 -16.40 -2.73 -12.47
CA SER A 257 -17.34 -3.73 -11.94
C SER A 257 -17.91 -4.70 -12.98
N GLN A 258 -17.58 -4.52 -14.27
CA GLN A 258 -18.05 -5.46 -15.30
C GLN A 258 -17.42 -6.84 -15.07
N PRO A 259 -18.26 -7.90 -15.01
CA PRO A 259 -17.72 -9.24 -14.84
C PRO A 259 -16.81 -9.59 -16.02
N PHE A 260 -15.70 -10.25 -15.72
CA PHE A 260 -14.84 -10.84 -16.75
C PHE A 260 -15.68 -11.77 -17.63
N ARG A 261 -16.00 -11.35 -18.84
CA ARG A 261 -16.43 -12.28 -19.86
C ARG A 261 -15.16 -13.01 -20.30
N SER A 262 -15.03 -14.26 -19.88
CA SER A 262 -14.03 -15.14 -20.45
C SER A 262 -14.19 -15.13 -21.96
N SER A 263 -13.10 -14.88 -22.69
CA SER A 263 -13.04 -14.90 -24.15
C SER A 263 -13.15 -16.32 -24.73
N GLU A 264 -13.72 -17.27 -24.00
CA GLU A 264 -13.97 -18.66 -24.41
C GLU A 264 -15.44 -18.90 -24.79
N ALA A 265 -16.02 -17.99 -25.55
CA ALA A 265 -17.30 -18.23 -26.22
C ALA A 265 -17.32 -17.51 -27.58
N GLN A 266 -16.44 -17.96 -28.50
CA GLN A 266 -16.61 -17.85 -29.95
C GLN A 266 -15.99 -19.07 -30.63
#